data_7fa8d6ee25aaed17426120bbe21de035
#
_entry.id   7fa8d6ee25aaed17426120bbe21de035
#
_cell.length_a   1.000
_cell.length_b   1.000
_cell.length_c   1.000
_cell.angle_alpha   90.00
_cell.angle_beta   90.00
_cell.angle_gamma   90.00
#
_symmetry.space_group_name_H-M   'P 1'
#
loop_
_entity.id
_entity.type
_entity.pdbx_description
1 polymer ?
#
loop_
_entity_poly.entity_id
_entity_poly.type
_entity_poly.pdbx_seq_one_letter_code
_entity_poly.pdbx_strand_id
1 'polypeptide(L)'
;MEYAGRGVTGVVHAHRVSVGNRIMVGEHHPSCRDTIDARHPTSVGGLRAYVVVEALDGETAPMIGVITFGDRLRANLPPFFHRLRELGFTRTVLLSGDHVENVRPVAEALGISEAQGDLLPDGKVAAVKALEASGRRVLMVGDGTNDAPALSAATVGVALAAHGGGISAEAAGVVLLADDVTRVEDAVRIGQRAVKIARQSIVAGLILSGAAMVVAALGFIPPTAGALIQEGIDVAVILNALRAASAPPVA
;
A
#
# COMPACT_ATOMS: atom_id res chain seq x y z
N MET A 1 29.22 -13.67 20.34
CA MET A 1 28.04 -13.95 21.17
C MET A 1 26.90 -13.10 20.66
N GLU A 2 25.74 -13.68 20.39
CA GLU A 2 24.56 -12.99 19.85
C GLU A 2 23.53 -12.81 20.96
N TYR A 3 22.91 -11.66 21.00
CA TYR A 3 21.82 -11.29 21.92
C TYR A 3 20.58 -11.07 21.08
N ALA A 4 19.67 -12.03 21.06
CA ALA A 4 18.50 -12.05 20.19
C ALA A 4 17.71 -10.72 20.27
N GLY A 5 17.54 -10.06 19.13
CA GLY A 5 16.84 -8.76 19.00
C GLY A 5 17.56 -7.56 19.64
N ARG A 6 18.78 -7.72 20.18
CA ARG A 6 19.50 -6.65 20.83
C ARG A 6 20.83 -6.31 20.18
N GLY A 7 21.57 -7.33 19.65
CA GLY A 7 22.86 -7.09 19.02
C GLY A 7 23.82 -8.28 19.13
N VAL A 8 25.08 -8.03 18.78
CA VAL A 8 26.15 -9.01 18.77
C VAL A 8 27.42 -8.44 19.36
N THR A 9 28.19 -9.27 20.07
CA THR A 9 29.54 -8.94 20.52
C THR A 9 30.53 -10.04 20.11
N GLY A 10 31.72 -9.64 19.72
CA GLY A 10 32.78 -10.56 19.29
C GLY A 10 34.16 -9.94 19.43
N VAL A 11 35.20 -10.76 19.22
CA VAL A 11 36.59 -10.30 19.22
C VAL A 11 37.12 -10.39 17.79
N VAL A 12 37.67 -9.28 17.30
CA VAL A 12 38.26 -9.13 15.96
C VAL A 12 39.60 -8.40 16.12
N HIS A 13 40.69 -9.00 15.68
CA HIS A 13 42.04 -8.43 15.73
C HIS A 13 42.42 -7.79 17.07
N ALA A 14 42.26 -8.56 18.17
CA ALA A 14 42.53 -8.11 19.54
C ALA A 14 41.62 -6.94 20.03
N HIS A 15 40.52 -6.67 19.37
CA HIS A 15 39.50 -5.71 19.80
C HIS A 15 38.20 -6.43 20.10
N ARG A 16 37.55 -6.07 21.20
CA ARG A 16 36.15 -6.43 21.45
C ARG A 16 35.26 -5.45 20.70
N VAL A 17 34.45 -5.98 19.80
CA VAL A 17 33.50 -5.20 19.01
C VAL A 17 32.10 -5.59 19.43
N SER A 18 31.32 -4.60 19.83
CA SER A 18 29.90 -4.76 20.15
C SER A 18 29.06 -3.90 19.21
N VAL A 19 28.06 -4.52 18.57
CA VAL A 19 27.12 -3.84 17.66
C VAL A 19 25.72 -4.19 18.11
N GLY A 20 24.90 -3.20 18.40
CA GLY A 20 23.55 -3.45 18.87
C GLY A 20 22.75 -2.20 19.20
N ASN A 21 21.60 -2.42 19.83
CA ASN A 21 20.78 -1.34 20.34
C ASN A 21 21.48 -0.63 21.54
N ARG A 22 21.02 0.58 21.87
CA ARG A 22 21.57 1.41 22.92
C ARG A 22 21.63 0.70 24.28
N ILE A 23 20.61 -0.10 24.61
CA ILE A 23 20.51 -0.80 25.89
C ILE A 23 21.63 -1.84 26.01
N MET A 24 21.74 -2.71 25.00
CA MET A 24 22.75 -3.77 24.98
C MET A 24 24.17 -3.21 25.03
N VAL A 25 24.46 -2.19 24.22
CA VAL A 25 25.80 -1.56 24.21
C VAL A 25 26.10 -0.87 25.53
N GLY A 26 25.13 -0.18 26.14
CA GLY A 26 25.29 0.46 27.45
C GLY A 26 25.42 -0.53 28.61
N GLU A 27 24.84 -1.72 28.51
CA GLU A 27 25.01 -2.80 29.49
C GLU A 27 26.42 -3.41 29.43
N HIS A 28 26.97 -3.58 28.21
CA HIS A 28 28.30 -4.20 28.00
C HIS A 28 29.45 -3.22 28.11
N HIS A 29 29.21 -1.93 27.89
CA HIS A 29 30.20 -0.86 27.94
C HIS A 29 29.67 0.32 28.79
N PRO A 30 29.54 0.17 30.10
CA PRO A 30 28.99 1.24 30.98
C PRO A 30 29.72 2.58 30.87
N SER A 31 31.03 2.56 30.66
CA SER A 31 31.85 3.76 30.46
C SER A 31 31.50 4.57 29.20
N CYS A 32 30.86 3.94 28.20
CA CYS A 32 30.49 4.59 26.96
C CYS A 32 29.07 5.18 26.99
N ARG A 33 28.28 4.87 28.02
CA ARG A 33 26.86 5.21 28.09
C ARG A 33 26.62 6.72 28.04
N ASP A 34 27.31 7.46 28.87
CA ASP A 34 27.16 8.93 28.95
C ASP A 34 27.59 9.61 27.65
N THR A 35 28.63 9.08 26.99
CA THR A 35 29.10 9.60 25.70
C THR A 35 28.08 9.31 24.58
N ILE A 36 27.47 8.12 24.57
CA ILE A 36 26.41 7.76 23.63
C ILE A 36 25.20 8.67 23.83
N ASP A 37 24.81 8.91 25.09
CA ASP A 37 23.68 9.73 25.46
C ASP A 37 23.87 11.21 25.11
N ALA A 38 25.06 11.73 25.30
CA ALA A 38 25.38 13.12 24.97
C ALA A 38 25.49 13.37 23.45
N ARG A 39 26.11 12.46 22.70
CA ARG A 39 26.36 12.66 21.28
C ARG A 39 25.18 12.23 20.38
N HIS A 40 24.35 11.29 20.85
CA HIS A 40 23.27 10.69 20.10
C HIS A 40 21.98 10.60 20.94
N PRO A 41 21.36 11.73 21.28
CA PRO A 41 20.14 11.75 22.09
C PRO A 41 19.03 10.96 21.41
N THR A 42 18.16 10.34 22.21
CA THR A 42 17.04 9.53 21.75
C THR A 42 15.97 10.32 21.00
N SER A 43 15.97 11.64 21.14
CA SER A 43 15.03 12.55 20.50
C SER A 43 15.18 12.69 18.98
N VAL A 44 16.27 12.16 18.39
CA VAL A 44 16.44 12.16 16.92
C VAL A 44 15.95 10.84 16.38
N GLY A 45 14.84 10.84 15.66
CA GLY A 45 14.19 9.65 15.08
C GLY A 45 15.10 8.86 14.13
N GLY A 46 14.71 7.61 13.87
CA GLY A 46 15.40 6.68 12.97
C GLY A 46 15.99 5.48 13.70
N LEU A 47 16.03 4.33 12.99
CA LEU A 47 16.66 3.11 13.49
C LEU A 47 18.18 3.30 13.55
N ARG A 48 18.77 2.98 14.70
CA ARG A 48 20.21 3.13 14.94
C ARG A 48 20.80 1.86 15.53
N ALA A 49 22.01 1.51 15.08
CA ALA A 49 22.87 0.55 15.73
C ALA A 49 24.09 1.28 16.28
N TYR A 50 24.40 1.02 17.52
CA TYR A 50 25.58 1.56 18.20
C TYR A 50 26.71 0.54 18.08
N VAL A 51 27.91 1.04 17.78
CA VAL A 51 29.12 0.23 17.63
C VAL A 51 30.12 0.73 18.67
N VAL A 52 30.60 -0.20 19.50
CA VAL A 52 31.71 0.09 20.41
C VAL A 52 32.86 -0.86 20.09
N VAL A 53 34.04 -0.29 19.90
CA VAL A 53 35.30 -1.03 19.69
C VAL A 53 36.23 -0.73 20.84
N GLU A 54 36.58 -1.73 21.60
CA GLU A 54 37.43 -1.68 22.78
C GLU A 54 38.66 -2.58 22.58
N ALA A 55 39.86 -2.02 22.76
CA ALA A 55 41.10 -2.83 22.71
C ALA A 55 41.17 -3.75 23.93
N LEU A 56 41.60 -4.98 23.74
CA LEU A 56 41.67 -5.97 24.82
C LEU A 56 42.83 -5.71 25.80
N ASP A 57 43.79 -4.86 25.41
CA ASP A 57 44.89 -4.44 26.25
C ASP A 57 44.49 -3.39 27.34
N GLY A 58 43.33 -2.76 27.18
CA GLY A 58 42.79 -1.77 28.09
C GLY A 58 43.53 -0.42 28.12
N GLU A 59 44.52 -0.24 27.23
CA GLU A 59 45.32 0.99 27.21
C GLU A 59 44.68 2.11 26.40
N THR A 60 43.75 1.75 25.48
CA THR A 60 43.12 2.71 24.59
C THR A 60 41.66 2.93 24.96
N ALA A 61 41.21 4.21 24.93
CA ALA A 61 39.80 4.52 25.14
C ALA A 61 38.91 3.88 24.06
N PRO A 62 37.73 3.35 24.43
CA PRO A 62 36.84 2.72 23.47
C PRO A 62 36.35 3.70 22.38
N MET A 63 36.38 3.26 21.16
CA MET A 63 35.80 4.00 20.01
C MET A 63 34.30 3.73 19.93
N ILE A 64 33.53 4.79 19.78
CA ILE A 64 32.09 4.75 19.66
C ILE A 64 31.68 5.23 18.27
N GLY A 65 30.90 4.42 17.59
CA GLY A 65 30.27 4.74 16.31
C GLY A 65 28.78 4.54 16.36
N VAL A 66 28.05 5.21 15.47
CA VAL A 66 26.62 5.01 15.29
C VAL A 66 26.34 4.80 13.80
N ILE A 67 25.65 3.72 13.49
CA ILE A 67 25.13 3.43 12.17
C ILE A 67 23.66 3.85 12.19
N THR A 68 23.32 4.84 11.40
CA THR A 68 21.94 5.29 11.23
C THR A 68 21.37 4.62 9.99
N PHE A 69 20.24 3.95 10.14
CA PHE A 69 19.49 3.38 9.02
C PHE A 69 18.41 4.37 8.62
N GLY A 70 18.30 4.62 7.34
CA GLY A 70 17.25 5.46 6.77
C GLY A 70 16.52 4.69 5.69
N ASP A 71 15.21 4.63 5.78
CA ASP A 71 14.40 4.12 4.70
C ASP A 71 14.45 5.11 3.53
N ARG A 72 14.80 4.59 2.35
CA ARG A 72 14.77 5.38 1.15
C ARG A 72 13.44 5.18 0.46
N LEU A 73 12.67 6.25 0.36
CA LEU A 73 11.47 6.24 -0.46
C LEU A 73 11.81 5.90 -1.91
N ARG A 74 11.02 5.02 -2.51
CA ARG A 74 11.16 4.69 -3.93
C ARG A 74 10.85 5.94 -4.77
N ALA A 75 11.70 6.26 -5.73
CA ALA A 75 11.60 7.50 -6.52
C ALA A 75 10.31 7.62 -7.35
N ASN A 76 9.64 6.50 -7.63
CA ASN A 76 8.38 6.44 -8.38
C ASN A 76 7.13 6.75 -7.53
N LEU A 77 7.24 6.86 -6.20
CA LEU A 77 6.09 7.07 -5.32
C LEU A 77 5.48 8.49 -5.40
N PRO A 78 6.24 9.60 -5.36
CA PRO A 78 5.64 10.92 -5.46
C PRO A 78 4.83 11.14 -6.76
N PRO A 79 5.34 10.76 -7.97
CA PRO A 79 4.54 10.84 -9.19
C PRO A 79 3.31 9.94 -9.17
N PHE A 80 3.38 8.76 -8.53
CA PHE A 80 2.25 7.86 -8.39
C PHE A 80 1.08 8.51 -7.61
N PHE A 81 1.35 9.15 -6.47
CA PHE A 81 0.30 9.85 -5.71
C PHE A 81 -0.31 11.02 -6.49
N HIS A 82 0.47 11.68 -7.36
CA HIS A 82 -0.07 12.70 -8.27
C HIS A 82 -1.06 12.08 -9.26
N ARG A 83 -0.70 10.97 -9.91
CA ARG A 83 -1.57 10.27 -10.86
C ARG A 83 -2.83 9.69 -10.20
N LEU A 84 -2.76 9.24 -8.94
CA LEU A 84 -3.95 8.82 -8.21
C LEU A 84 -4.97 9.97 -8.05
N ARG A 85 -4.50 11.20 -7.81
CA ARG A 85 -5.41 12.36 -7.75
C ARG A 85 -6.08 12.62 -9.10
N GLU A 86 -5.36 12.48 -10.21
CA GLU A 86 -5.93 12.57 -11.56
C GLU A 86 -6.98 11.48 -11.84
N LEU A 87 -6.85 10.31 -11.24
CA LEU A 87 -7.82 9.22 -11.30
C LEU A 87 -9.04 9.42 -10.39
N GLY A 88 -9.11 10.53 -9.64
CA GLY A 88 -10.24 10.90 -8.81
C GLY A 88 -10.09 10.60 -7.32
N PHE A 89 -8.91 10.16 -6.85
CA PHE A 89 -8.64 10.00 -5.42
C PHE A 89 -8.36 11.36 -4.78
N THR A 90 -9.37 11.95 -4.15
CA THR A 90 -9.28 13.30 -3.54
C THR A 90 -8.62 13.30 -2.17
N ARG A 91 -8.53 12.16 -1.51
CA ARG A 91 -7.97 12.00 -0.16
C ARG A 91 -7.12 10.73 -0.10
N THR A 92 -5.91 10.86 0.40
CA THR A 92 -4.99 9.76 0.70
C THR A 92 -4.63 9.81 2.17
N VAL A 93 -4.61 8.66 2.82
CA VAL A 93 -4.28 8.53 4.24
C VAL A 93 -3.20 7.45 4.38
N LEU A 94 -2.14 7.73 5.11
CA LEU A 94 -1.11 6.77 5.47
C LEU A 94 -1.41 6.20 6.86
N LEU A 95 -1.64 4.88 6.95
CA LEU A 95 -1.89 4.16 8.20
C LEU A 95 -0.70 3.24 8.48
N SER A 96 0.00 3.45 9.58
CA SER A 96 1.19 2.67 9.95
C SER A 96 1.16 2.22 11.40
N GLY A 97 1.77 1.06 11.67
CA GLY A 97 2.09 0.64 13.04
C GLY A 97 3.35 1.32 13.60
N ASP A 98 4.12 1.99 12.76
CA ASP A 98 5.31 2.70 13.18
C ASP A 98 4.96 3.97 13.97
N HIS A 99 5.93 4.45 14.74
CA HIS A 99 5.77 5.67 15.54
C HIS A 99 5.41 6.87 14.64
N VAL A 100 4.45 7.68 15.07
CA VAL A 100 3.95 8.84 14.31
C VAL A 100 5.04 9.79 13.83
N GLU A 101 6.11 9.96 14.63
CA GLU A 101 7.30 10.77 14.30
C GLU A 101 8.03 10.27 13.03
N ASN A 102 8.00 8.97 12.75
CA ASN A 102 8.60 8.36 11.55
C ASN A 102 7.64 8.41 10.35
N VAL A 103 6.35 8.30 10.61
CA VAL A 103 5.30 8.24 9.57
C VAL A 103 5.07 9.61 8.92
N ARG A 104 5.11 10.68 9.73
CA ARG A 104 4.84 12.05 9.28
C ARG A 104 5.80 12.53 8.16
N PRO A 105 7.14 12.41 8.30
CA PRO A 105 8.06 12.81 7.23
C PRO A 105 7.84 12.04 5.92
N VAL A 106 7.47 10.76 6.01
CA VAL A 106 7.14 9.93 4.84
C VAL A 106 5.90 10.47 4.14
N ALA A 107 4.84 10.77 4.89
CA ALA A 107 3.61 11.33 4.34
C ALA A 107 3.86 12.68 3.65
N GLU A 108 4.62 13.57 4.28
CA GLU A 108 5.00 14.87 3.73
C GLU A 108 5.79 14.73 2.42
N ALA A 109 6.79 13.84 2.39
CA ALA A 109 7.60 13.58 1.20
C ALA A 109 6.78 13.00 0.03
N LEU A 110 5.69 12.29 0.32
CA LEU A 110 4.76 11.71 -0.66
C LEU A 110 3.60 12.64 -1.02
N GLY A 111 3.48 13.79 -0.36
CA GLY A 111 2.36 14.70 -0.52
C GLY A 111 1.03 14.13 -0.03
N ILE A 112 1.08 13.22 0.96
CA ILE A 112 -0.09 12.67 1.64
C ILE A 112 -0.49 13.62 2.76
N SER A 113 -1.74 14.08 2.76
CA SER A 113 -2.22 15.10 3.71
C SER A 113 -2.48 14.57 5.12
N GLU A 114 -2.69 13.27 5.25
CA GLU A 114 -3.08 12.65 6.51
C GLU A 114 -2.23 11.41 6.78
N ALA A 115 -1.69 11.33 7.98
CA ALA A 115 -0.90 10.21 8.44
C ALA A 115 -1.27 9.85 9.89
N GLN A 116 -1.40 8.56 10.16
CA GLN A 116 -1.63 8.01 11.48
C GLN A 116 -0.57 6.95 11.76
N GLY A 117 0.17 7.13 12.81
CA GLY A 117 1.16 6.20 13.35
C GLY A 117 0.66 5.48 14.58
N ASP A 118 1.49 4.60 15.15
CA ASP A 118 1.24 3.83 16.37
C ASP A 118 -0.05 2.99 16.31
N LEU A 119 -0.50 2.60 15.11
CA LEU A 119 -1.75 1.87 14.92
C LEU A 119 -1.56 0.36 15.11
N LEU A 120 -2.33 -0.22 16.00
CA LEU A 120 -2.57 -1.65 16.04
C LEU A 120 -3.50 -2.08 14.87
N PRO A 121 -3.57 -3.37 14.50
CA PRO A 121 -4.46 -3.85 13.45
C PRO A 121 -5.91 -3.37 13.60
N ASP A 122 -6.46 -3.40 14.81
CA ASP A 122 -7.82 -2.92 15.10
C ASP A 122 -7.95 -1.41 14.87
N GLY A 123 -6.91 -0.64 15.13
CA GLY A 123 -6.86 0.81 14.84
C GLY A 123 -6.95 1.10 13.35
N LYS A 124 -6.27 0.30 12.51
CA LYS A 124 -6.39 0.42 11.05
C LYS A 124 -7.82 0.11 10.57
N VAL A 125 -8.45 -0.94 11.11
CA VAL A 125 -9.85 -1.29 10.83
C VAL A 125 -10.79 -0.13 11.23
N ALA A 126 -10.60 0.43 12.41
CA ALA A 126 -11.41 1.55 12.89
C ALA A 126 -11.27 2.79 11.99
N ALA A 127 -10.06 3.11 11.53
CA ALA A 127 -9.80 4.21 10.61
C ALA A 127 -10.52 4.01 9.26
N VAL A 128 -10.44 2.82 8.67
CA VAL A 128 -11.14 2.46 7.43
C VAL A 128 -12.66 2.61 7.60
N LYS A 129 -13.23 2.02 8.66
CA LYS A 129 -14.67 2.11 8.95
C LYS A 129 -15.15 3.54 9.18
N ALA A 130 -14.36 4.37 9.85
CA ALA A 130 -14.69 5.79 10.06
C ALA A 130 -14.75 6.56 8.72
N LEU A 131 -13.85 6.27 7.79
CA LEU A 131 -13.88 6.85 6.44
C LEU A 131 -15.14 6.43 5.67
N GLU A 132 -15.50 5.14 5.72
CA GLU A 132 -16.71 4.63 5.06
C GLU A 132 -18.00 5.18 5.70
N ALA A 133 -18.05 5.26 7.01
CA ALA A 133 -19.17 5.87 7.74
C ALA A 133 -19.39 7.33 7.38
N SER A 134 -18.35 8.03 6.91
CA SER A 134 -18.47 9.40 6.35
C SER A 134 -19.02 9.46 4.92
N GLY A 135 -19.49 8.32 4.36
CA GLY A 135 -20.04 8.21 3.00
C GLY A 135 -18.97 8.09 1.90
N ARG A 136 -17.73 7.85 2.26
CA ARG A 136 -16.62 7.68 1.31
C ARG A 136 -16.45 6.22 0.92
N ARG A 137 -16.04 5.98 -0.33
CA ARG A 137 -15.56 4.66 -0.75
C ARG A 137 -14.06 4.58 -0.51
N VAL A 138 -13.64 3.55 0.19
CA VAL A 138 -12.25 3.38 0.60
C VAL A 138 -11.58 2.29 -0.24
N LEU A 139 -10.46 2.63 -0.87
CA LEU A 139 -9.51 1.66 -1.43
C LEU A 139 -8.36 1.53 -0.43
N MET A 140 -8.22 0.37 0.20
CA MET A 140 -7.15 0.05 1.14
C MET A 140 -6.09 -0.78 0.44
N VAL A 141 -4.82 -0.39 0.60
CA VAL A 141 -3.68 -1.16 0.10
C VAL A 141 -2.87 -1.63 1.29
N GLY A 142 -2.54 -2.91 1.33
CA GLY A 142 -1.72 -3.50 2.39
C GLY A 142 -0.89 -4.66 1.86
N ASP A 143 0.22 -4.98 2.54
CA ASP A 143 1.20 -6.00 2.15
C ASP A 143 1.31 -7.14 3.15
N GLY A 144 0.80 -6.98 4.35
CA GLY A 144 0.97 -7.91 5.46
C GLY A 144 -0.30 -8.61 5.92
N THR A 145 -0.11 -9.75 6.59
CA THR A 145 -1.19 -10.51 7.24
C THR A 145 -1.95 -9.68 8.29
N ASN A 146 -1.26 -8.71 8.89
CA ASN A 146 -1.85 -7.80 9.88
C ASN A 146 -2.84 -6.79 9.26
N ASP A 147 -2.78 -6.58 7.95
CA ASP A 147 -3.68 -5.67 7.21
C ASP A 147 -4.95 -6.38 6.71
N ALA A 148 -5.01 -7.72 6.75
CA ALA A 148 -6.14 -8.50 6.25
C ALA A 148 -7.51 -8.04 6.81
N PRO A 149 -7.68 -7.76 8.12
CA PRO A 149 -8.94 -7.23 8.64
C PRO A 149 -9.31 -5.85 8.08
N ALA A 150 -8.32 -4.97 7.87
CA ALA A 150 -8.55 -3.63 7.32
C ALA A 150 -8.85 -3.69 5.80
N LEU A 151 -8.18 -4.59 5.06
CA LEU A 151 -8.48 -4.86 3.64
C LEU A 151 -9.90 -5.35 3.45
N SER A 152 -10.34 -6.29 4.30
CA SER A 152 -11.71 -6.83 4.28
C SER A 152 -12.77 -5.79 4.69
N ALA A 153 -12.41 -4.81 5.52
CA ALA A 153 -13.32 -3.75 5.95
C ALA A 153 -13.48 -2.63 4.93
N ALA A 154 -12.59 -2.52 3.94
CA ALA A 154 -12.62 -1.48 2.93
C ALA A 154 -13.58 -1.80 1.78
N THR A 155 -14.11 -0.78 1.09
CA THR A 155 -14.92 -0.96 -0.13
C THR A 155 -14.16 -1.78 -1.17
N VAL A 156 -12.85 -1.53 -1.30
CA VAL A 156 -11.94 -2.32 -2.15
C VAL A 156 -10.64 -2.54 -1.38
N GLY A 157 -10.36 -3.78 -1.01
CA GLY A 157 -9.06 -4.19 -0.49
C GLY A 157 -8.12 -4.60 -1.61
N VAL A 158 -6.89 -4.11 -1.59
CA VAL A 158 -5.81 -4.46 -2.53
C VAL A 158 -4.64 -5.03 -1.75
N ALA A 159 -4.31 -6.29 -1.97
CA ALA A 159 -3.16 -6.95 -1.36
C ALA A 159 -1.95 -6.95 -2.29
N LEU A 160 -0.76 -6.66 -1.73
CA LEU A 160 0.53 -6.85 -2.38
C LEU A 160 1.05 -8.25 -2.03
N ALA A 161 1.00 -9.20 -2.97
CA ALA A 161 1.26 -10.62 -2.71
C ALA A 161 2.72 -11.05 -2.98
N ALA A 162 3.67 -10.13 -3.11
CA ALA A 162 5.07 -10.43 -3.45
C ALA A 162 5.78 -11.36 -2.45
N HIS A 163 5.28 -11.46 -1.23
CA HIS A 163 5.88 -12.24 -0.14
C HIS A 163 5.03 -13.42 0.34
N GLY A 164 4.20 -14.01 -0.53
CA GLY A 164 3.49 -15.25 -0.23
C GLY A 164 2.27 -15.08 0.70
N GLY A 165 1.62 -13.94 0.64
CA GLY A 165 0.52 -13.55 1.53
C GLY A 165 -0.80 -14.27 1.29
N GLY A 166 -0.92 -15.55 1.66
CA GLY A 166 -2.18 -16.29 1.55
C GLY A 166 -3.36 -15.59 2.24
N ILE A 167 -3.22 -15.17 3.49
CA ILE A 167 -4.32 -14.59 4.28
C ILE A 167 -4.73 -13.20 3.77
N SER A 168 -3.77 -12.34 3.42
CA SER A 168 -4.07 -11.00 2.87
C SER A 168 -4.69 -11.08 1.48
N ALA A 169 -4.28 -12.07 0.67
CA ALA A 169 -4.88 -12.30 -0.64
C ALA A 169 -6.34 -12.77 -0.55
N GLU A 170 -6.69 -13.59 0.44
CA GLU A 170 -8.07 -14.04 0.68
C GLU A 170 -8.98 -12.91 1.19
N ALA A 171 -8.41 -11.94 1.91
CA ALA A 171 -9.14 -10.80 2.44
C ALA A 171 -9.32 -9.65 1.44
N ALA A 172 -8.60 -9.67 0.31
CA ALA A 172 -8.58 -8.60 -0.67
C ALA A 172 -9.45 -8.91 -1.90
N GLY A 173 -10.13 -7.90 -2.42
CA GLY A 173 -10.83 -7.99 -3.71
C GLY A 173 -9.90 -7.92 -4.92
N VAL A 174 -8.68 -7.41 -4.75
CA VAL A 174 -7.65 -7.30 -5.78
C VAL A 174 -6.32 -7.76 -5.21
N VAL A 175 -5.58 -8.57 -5.95
CA VAL A 175 -4.25 -9.05 -5.57
C VAL A 175 -3.25 -8.63 -6.63
N LEU A 176 -2.22 -7.87 -6.22
CA LEU A 176 -1.11 -7.49 -7.06
C LEU A 176 0.03 -8.48 -6.85
N LEU A 177 0.45 -9.16 -7.92
CA LEU A 177 1.50 -10.18 -7.87
C LEU A 177 2.92 -9.59 -7.87
N ALA A 178 3.04 -8.27 -7.98
CA ALA A 178 4.32 -7.55 -7.93
C ALA A 178 4.42 -6.77 -6.62
N ASP A 179 5.64 -6.69 -6.07
CA ASP A 179 5.96 -5.79 -4.94
C ASP A 179 6.12 -4.34 -5.42
N ASP A 180 5.07 -3.84 -6.02
CA ASP A 180 5.03 -2.47 -6.53
C ASP A 180 3.62 -1.88 -6.36
N VAL A 181 3.50 -1.01 -5.36
CA VAL A 181 2.25 -0.31 -5.06
C VAL A 181 1.76 0.56 -6.23
N THR A 182 2.64 0.97 -7.14
CA THR A 182 2.25 1.79 -8.30
C THR A 182 1.35 1.02 -9.28
N ARG A 183 1.34 -0.32 -9.22
CA ARG A 183 0.41 -1.15 -9.99
C ARG A 183 -1.06 -1.01 -9.57
N VAL A 184 -1.32 -0.38 -8.42
CA VAL A 184 -2.68 0.03 -8.04
C VAL A 184 -3.29 0.96 -9.08
N GLU A 185 -2.49 1.85 -9.67
CA GLU A 185 -2.92 2.72 -10.77
C GLU A 185 -3.48 1.92 -11.96
N ASP A 186 -2.77 0.86 -12.36
CA ASP A 186 -3.17 -0.02 -13.46
C ASP A 186 -4.51 -0.70 -13.15
N ALA A 187 -4.65 -1.24 -11.94
CA ALA A 187 -5.88 -1.89 -11.50
C ALA A 187 -7.07 -0.92 -11.52
N VAL A 188 -6.87 0.31 -11.05
CA VAL A 188 -7.90 1.37 -11.07
C VAL A 188 -8.29 1.74 -12.49
N ARG A 189 -7.32 1.96 -13.39
CA ARG A 189 -7.58 2.29 -14.81
C ARG A 189 -8.35 1.18 -15.52
N ILE A 190 -7.97 -0.08 -15.31
CA ILE A 190 -8.66 -1.24 -15.85
C ILE A 190 -10.10 -1.28 -15.34
N GLY A 191 -10.31 -1.13 -14.03
CA GLY A 191 -11.64 -1.14 -13.42
C GLY A 191 -12.53 0.00 -13.94
N GLN A 192 -12.03 1.23 -13.99
CA GLN A 192 -12.76 2.38 -14.53
C GLN A 192 -13.14 2.19 -16.00
N ARG A 193 -12.22 1.64 -16.81
CA ARG A 193 -12.49 1.35 -18.21
C ARG A 193 -13.56 0.26 -18.37
N ALA A 194 -13.46 -0.83 -17.61
CA ALA A 194 -14.44 -1.92 -17.64
C ALA A 194 -15.85 -1.41 -17.29
N VAL A 195 -15.98 -0.63 -16.22
CA VAL A 195 -17.25 -0.02 -15.81
C VAL A 195 -17.78 0.94 -16.87
N LYS A 196 -16.91 1.76 -17.49
CA LYS A 196 -17.31 2.67 -18.56
C LYS A 196 -17.87 1.92 -19.78
N ILE A 197 -17.20 0.84 -20.20
CA ILE A 197 -17.65 0.01 -21.33
C ILE A 197 -18.96 -0.68 -20.97
N ALA A 198 -19.08 -1.27 -19.78
CA ALA A 198 -20.31 -1.92 -19.33
C ALA A 198 -21.49 -0.94 -19.31
N ARG A 199 -21.28 0.26 -18.73
CA ARG A 199 -22.32 1.31 -18.71
C ARG A 199 -22.73 1.76 -20.12
N GLN A 200 -21.76 1.92 -21.02
CA GLN A 200 -22.03 2.27 -22.41
C GLN A 200 -22.86 1.17 -23.11
N SER A 201 -22.52 -0.11 -22.91
CA SER A 201 -23.26 -1.23 -23.48
C SER A 201 -24.69 -1.29 -22.96
N ILE A 202 -24.90 -1.14 -21.65
CA ILE A 202 -26.21 -1.17 -21.04
C ILE A 202 -27.08 -0.03 -21.58
N VAL A 203 -26.56 1.20 -21.58
CA VAL A 203 -27.32 2.38 -22.04
C VAL A 203 -27.67 2.25 -23.54
N ALA A 204 -26.72 1.83 -24.37
CA ALA A 204 -26.96 1.63 -25.79
C ALA A 204 -28.02 0.55 -26.02
N GLY A 205 -27.92 -0.60 -25.34
CA GLY A 205 -28.90 -1.68 -25.42
C GLY A 205 -30.32 -1.23 -25.03
N LEU A 206 -30.44 -0.52 -23.89
CA LEU A 206 -31.73 0.00 -23.42
C LEU A 206 -32.37 0.99 -24.41
N ILE A 207 -31.56 1.90 -24.96
CA ILE A 207 -32.06 2.88 -25.93
C ILE A 207 -32.53 2.19 -27.22
N LEU A 208 -31.72 1.27 -27.77
CA LEU A 208 -32.05 0.58 -29.00
C LEU A 208 -33.27 -0.33 -28.81
N SER A 209 -33.33 -1.13 -27.74
CA SER A 209 -34.48 -1.99 -27.46
C SER A 209 -35.73 -1.17 -27.16
N GLY A 210 -35.63 -0.07 -26.41
CA GLY A 210 -36.76 0.84 -26.17
C GLY A 210 -37.29 1.47 -27.45
N ALA A 211 -36.41 1.93 -28.33
CA ALA A 211 -36.81 2.47 -29.64
C ALA A 211 -37.50 1.42 -30.52
N ALA A 212 -36.92 0.19 -30.60
CA ALA A 212 -37.53 -0.92 -31.34
C ALA A 212 -38.92 -1.29 -30.79
N MET A 213 -39.08 -1.26 -29.46
CA MET A 213 -40.35 -1.52 -28.80
C MET A 213 -41.42 -0.49 -29.16
N VAL A 214 -41.08 0.79 -29.19
CA VAL A 214 -42.00 1.86 -29.58
C VAL A 214 -42.44 1.70 -31.04
N VAL A 215 -41.50 1.42 -31.94
CA VAL A 215 -41.79 1.22 -33.36
C VAL A 215 -42.65 -0.01 -33.57
N ALA A 216 -42.44 -1.10 -32.83
CA ALA A 216 -43.27 -2.29 -32.84
C ALA A 216 -44.68 -2.03 -32.32
N ALA A 217 -44.82 -1.24 -31.24
CA ALA A 217 -46.13 -0.86 -30.69
C ALA A 217 -46.96 0.00 -31.63
N LEU A 218 -46.31 0.77 -32.51
CA LEU A 218 -46.97 1.51 -33.60
C LEU A 218 -47.36 0.62 -34.81
N GLY A 219 -47.09 -0.68 -34.76
CA GLY A 219 -47.47 -1.65 -35.80
C GLY A 219 -46.51 -1.73 -36.98
N PHE A 220 -45.36 -1.06 -36.96
CA PHE A 220 -44.41 -1.06 -38.08
C PHE A 220 -43.53 -2.31 -38.16
N ILE A 221 -43.40 -3.04 -37.03
CA ILE A 221 -42.52 -4.22 -36.93
C ILE A 221 -43.37 -5.45 -36.58
N PRO A 222 -43.42 -6.49 -37.44
CA PRO A 222 -44.07 -7.75 -37.09
C PRO A 222 -43.27 -8.50 -36.00
N PRO A 223 -43.92 -9.34 -35.18
CA PRO A 223 -43.28 -10.00 -34.04
C PRO A 223 -42.00 -10.76 -34.37
N THR A 224 -41.96 -11.46 -35.51
CA THR A 224 -40.78 -12.21 -35.96
C THR A 224 -39.59 -11.31 -36.28
N ALA A 225 -39.81 -10.18 -36.93
CA ALA A 225 -38.77 -9.20 -37.23
C ALA A 225 -38.30 -8.50 -35.94
N GLY A 226 -39.23 -8.22 -35.02
CA GLY A 226 -38.88 -7.66 -33.70
C GLY A 226 -37.96 -8.57 -32.89
N ALA A 227 -38.20 -9.89 -32.91
CA ALA A 227 -37.31 -10.87 -32.26
C ALA A 227 -35.92 -10.90 -32.90
N LEU A 228 -35.80 -10.85 -34.22
CA LEU A 228 -34.49 -10.80 -34.89
C LEU A 228 -33.72 -9.51 -34.63
N ILE A 229 -34.42 -8.36 -34.57
CA ILE A 229 -33.82 -7.09 -34.23
C ILE A 229 -33.27 -7.12 -32.78
N GLN A 230 -34.06 -7.66 -31.84
CA GLN A 230 -33.61 -7.80 -30.45
C GLN A 230 -32.37 -8.66 -30.33
N GLU A 231 -32.34 -9.83 -31.01
CA GLU A 231 -31.15 -10.68 -31.04
C GLU A 231 -29.91 -9.96 -31.59
N GLY A 232 -30.11 -9.17 -32.64
CA GLY A 232 -29.05 -8.35 -33.22
C GLY A 232 -28.52 -7.29 -32.24
N ILE A 233 -29.41 -6.66 -31.46
CA ILE A 233 -29.04 -5.71 -30.41
C ILE A 233 -28.23 -6.40 -29.33
N ASP A 234 -28.66 -7.58 -28.87
CA ASP A 234 -27.99 -8.31 -27.80
C ASP A 234 -26.58 -8.75 -28.23
N VAL A 235 -26.43 -9.25 -29.46
CA VAL A 235 -25.13 -9.59 -30.04
C VAL A 235 -24.22 -8.34 -30.10
N ALA A 236 -24.75 -7.19 -30.56
CA ALA A 236 -23.95 -5.95 -30.62
C ALA A 236 -23.51 -5.47 -29.25
N VAL A 237 -24.37 -5.57 -28.24
CA VAL A 237 -24.06 -5.22 -26.83
C VAL A 237 -22.97 -6.13 -26.26
N ILE A 238 -23.05 -7.45 -26.51
CA ILE A 238 -22.04 -8.44 -26.11
C ILE A 238 -20.70 -8.13 -26.79
N LEU A 239 -20.69 -7.91 -28.11
CA LEU A 239 -19.45 -7.57 -28.83
C LEU A 239 -18.81 -6.27 -28.33
N ASN A 240 -19.62 -5.26 -27.98
CA ASN A 240 -19.09 -4.05 -27.37
C ASN A 240 -18.51 -4.33 -25.96
N ALA A 241 -19.14 -5.19 -25.17
CA ALA A 241 -18.65 -5.55 -23.84
C ALA A 241 -17.30 -6.29 -23.89
N LEU A 242 -17.06 -7.13 -24.93
CA LEU A 242 -15.78 -7.83 -25.13
C LEU A 242 -14.59 -6.88 -25.32
N ARG A 243 -14.82 -5.62 -25.68
CA ARG A 243 -13.75 -4.59 -25.72
C ARG A 243 -13.09 -4.35 -24.36
N ALA A 244 -13.75 -4.72 -23.26
CA ALA A 244 -13.15 -4.65 -21.93
C ALA A 244 -12.00 -5.65 -21.75
N ALA A 245 -12.11 -6.83 -22.40
CA ALA A 245 -11.06 -7.87 -22.35
C ALA A 245 -9.83 -7.51 -23.21
N SER A 246 -10.00 -6.64 -24.22
CA SER A 246 -8.94 -6.22 -25.15
C SER A 246 -8.24 -4.94 -24.69
N ALA A 247 -8.05 -4.73 -23.38
CA ALA A 247 -7.34 -3.55 -22.89
C ALA A 247 -5.90 -3.55 -23.42
N PRO A 248 -5.40 -2.40 -23.93
CA PRO A 248 -4.00 -2.30 -24.32
C PRO A 248 -3.15 -2.54 -23.06
N PRO A 249 -1.93 -3.14 -23.21
CA PRO A 249 -1.01 -3.25 -22.12
C PRO A 249 -0.81 -1.86 -21.50
N VAL A 250 -0.88 -1.81 -20.19
CA VAL A 250 -0.63 -0.57 -19.44
C VAL A 250 0.87 -0.32 -19.53
N ALA A 251 1.26 0.83 -20.00
CA ALA A 251 2.67 1.23 -20.21
C ALA A 251 3.36 1.58 -18.89
#